data_768128df1442a10eac028ee6f70df32f
#
_entry.id   768128df1442a10eac028ee6f70df32f
#
_cell.length_a   1.000
_cell.length_b   1.000
_cell.length_c   1.000
_cell.angle_alpha   90.00
_cell.angle_beta   90.00
_cell.angle_gamma   90.00
#
_symmetry.space_group_name_H-M   'P 1'
#
loop_
_entity.id
_entity.type
_entity.pdbx_description
1 polymer ?
#
loop_
_entity_poly.entity_id
_entity_poly.type
_entity_poly.pdbx_seq_one_letter_code
_entity_poly.pdbx_strand_id
1 'polypeptide(L)'
;MCSSDLTVPTHDEGRLADLLLSEAVASGSLEVRDSSVLRPGYEPVVTERQQQVMDELLGVYRDAGLAAPSVSELPEALRGHDDLWPLLKLLERRGQLVALENELFLDADGFSATAERVATELAGATGLGPSDFRELIPVTRKHLIPILSHFDQIGLTIRGPDGRDVVKMEPN
;
A
#
# COMPACT_ATOMS: atom_id res chain seq x y z
N MET A 1 42.45 4.03 23.06
CA MET A 1 41.91 2.65 23.04
C MET A 1 40.63 2.62 23.82
N CYS A 2 39.49 2.78 23.17
CA CYS A 2 38.18 2.57 23.76
C CYS A 2 37.48 1.52 22.90
N SER A 3 37.49 0.29 23.41
CA SER A 3 36.72 -0.81 22.87
C SER A 3 35.25 -0.58 23.26
N SER A 4 34.43 -0.29 22.29
CA SER A 4 32.96 -0.33 22.46
C SER A 4 32.55 -1.78 22.30
N ASP A 5 32.49 -2.51 23.40
CA ASP A 5 31.78 -3.80 23.47
C ASP A 5 30.29 -3.55 23.27
N LEU A 6 29.81 -3.82 22.06
CA LEU A 6 28.41 -4.02 21.78
C LEU A 6 28.01 -5.38 22.34
N THR A 7 27.59 -5.38 23.59
CA THR A 7 27.01 -6.56 24.24
C THR A 7 25.72 -6.94 23.49
N VAL A 8 25.69 -8.12 22.90
CA VAL A 8 24.49 -8.71 22.33
C VAL A 8 23.48 -8.91 23.48
N PRO A 9 22.25 -8.38 23.40
CA PRO A 9 21.28 -8.50 24.48
C PRO A 9 21.01 -9.98 24.81
N THR A 10 21.03 -10.30 26.10
CA THR A 10 20.69 -11.63 26.60
C THR A 10 19.21 -11.91 26.38
N HIS A 11 18.81 -13.18 26.32
CA HIS A 11 17.42 -13.63 26.05
C HIS A 11 16.36 -12.98 26.98
N ASP A 12 16.76 -12.52 28.15
CA ASP A 12 15.88 -11.87 29.13
C ASP A 12 15.64 -10.38 28.82
N GLU A 13 16.64 -9.69 28.23
CA GLU A 13 16.51 -8.29 27.82
C GLU A 13 15.59 -8.12 26.61
N GLY A 14 15.55 -9.11 25.71
CA GLY A 14 14.60 -9.14 24.60
C GLY A 14 13.15 -9.23 25.04
N ARG A 15 12.85 -10.08 26.04
CA ARG A 15 11.50 -10.22 26.61
C ARG A 15 11.03 -8.96 27.35
N LEU A 16 11.94 -8.28 28.03
CA LEU A 16 11.65 -7.01 28.70
C LEU A 16 11.37 -5.90 27.70
N ALA A 17 12.15 -5.83 26.61
CA ALA A 17 11.91 -4.90 25.52
C ALA A 17 10.54 -5.12 24.85
N ASP A 18 10.18 -6.37 24.58
CA ASP A 18 8.88 -6.75 24.01
C ASP A 18 7.72 -6.38 24.94
N LEU A 19 7.86 -6.60 26.24
CA LEU A 19 6.84 -6.21 27.22
C LEU A 19 6.66 -4.69 27.29
N LEU A 20 7.77 -3.93 27.35
CA LEU A 20 7.73 -2.47 27.38
C LEU A 20 7.14 -1.88 26.08
N LEU A 21 7.47 -2.46 24.93
CA LEU A 21 6.87 -2.09 23.65
C LEU A 21 5.37 -2.39 23.64
N SER A 22 4.95 -3.56 24.12
CA SER A 22 3.54 -3.95 24.19
C SER A 22 2.75 -3.02 25.10
N GLU A 23 3.31 -2.63 26.24
CA GLU A 23 2.69 -1.70 27.18
C GLU A 23 2.62 -0.28 26.61
N ALA A 24 3.67 0.18 25.94
CA ALA A 24 3.71 1.49 25.28
C ALA A 24 2.71 1.58 24.12
N VAL A 25 2.48 0.49 23.38
CA VAL A 25 1.45 0.39 22.34
C VAL A 25 0.06 0.35 22.98
N ALA A 26 -0.15 -0.43 24.03
CA ALA A 26 -1.43 -0.52 24.73
C ALA A 26 -1.84 0.80 25.41
N SER A 27 -0.87 1.57 25.90
CA SER A 27 -1.10 2.92 26.46
C SER A 27 -1.30 4.01 25.41
N GLY A 28 -1.16 3.68 24.10
CA GLY A 28 -1.24 4.66 23.01
C GLY A 28 -0.04 5.60 22.90
N SER A 29 1.04 5.33 23.65
CA SER A 29 2.28 6.13 23.60
C SER A 29 3.14 5.83 22.39
N LEU A 30 2.98 4.64 21.82
CA LEU A 30 3.64 4.18 20.59
C LEU A 30 2.63 3.47 19.69
N GLU A 31 2.87 3.53 18.39
CA GLU A 31 2.10 2.83 17.37
C GLU A 31 3.04 1.95 16.56
N VAL A 32 2.65 0.68 16.35
CA VAL A 32 3.40 -0.25 15.49
C VAL A 32 2.74 -0.25 14.12
N ARG A 33 3.49 0.16 13.10
CA ARG A 33 3.08 0.10 11.70
C ARG A 33 4.23 -0.47 10.87
N ASP A 34 3.93 -1.44 10.02
CA ASP A 34 4.90 -2.04 9.08
C ASP A 34 6.23 -2.47 9.74
N SER A 35 6.16 -3.12 10.91
CA SER A 35 7.33 -3.52 11.71
C SER A 35 8.19 -2.37 12.24
N SER A 36 7.68 -1.14 12.20
CA SER A 36 8.32 0.05 12.76
C SER A 36 7.52 0.58 13.95
N VAL A 37 8.24 1.00 14.98
CA VAL A 37 7.64 1.63 16.17
C VAL A 37 7.72 3.14 16.01
N LEU A 38 6.57 3.80 16.02
CA LEU A 38 6.44 5.24 15.81
C LEU A 38 5.66 5.89 16.96
N ARG A 39 5.88 7.18 17.18
CA ARG A 39 4.99 7.96 18.04
C ARG A 39 3.68 8.22 17.31
N PRO A 40 2.51 8.16 17.97
CA PRO A 40 1.24 8.53 17.37
C PRO A 40 1.33 9.94 16.77
N GLY A 41 0.91 10.07 15.50
CA GLY A 41 0.98 11.34 14.79
C GLY A 41 2.39 11.77 14.34
N TYR A 42 3.40 10.89 14.42
CA TYR A 42 4.71 11.20 13.85
C TYR A 42 4.62 11.21 12.32
N GLU A 43 4.82 12.38 11.75
CA GLU A 43 5.10 12.53 10.32
C GLU A 43 6.61 12.79 10.13
N PRO A 44 7.28 12.01 9.30
CA PRO A 44 8.68 12.26 8.99
C PRO A 44 8.82 13.64 8.32
N VAL A 45 9.78 14.40 8.79
CA VAL A 45 10.12 15.69 8.15
C VAL A 45 10.71 15.39 6.78
N VAL A 46 10.02 15.82 5.75
CA VAL A 46 10.43 15.63 4.36
C VAL A 46 11.23 16.87 3.93
N THR A 47 12.40 16.66 3.33
CA THR A 47 13.19 17.75 2.75
C THR A 47 12.55 18.25 1.46
N GLU A 48 12.88 19.47 1.03
CA GLU A 48 12.38 20.02 -0.25
C GLU A 48 12.70 19.10 -1.44
N ARG A 49 13.89 18.49 -1.46
CA ARG A 49 14.28 17.53 -2.50
C ARG A 49 13.43 16.26 -2.47
N GLN A 50 13.16 15.73 -1.30
CA GLN A 50 12.27 14.56 -1.14
C GLN A 50 10.85 14.89 -1.54
N GLN A 51 10.37 16.11 -1.22
CA GLN A 51 9.04 16.56 -1.65
C GLN A 51 8.95 16.65 -3.18
N GLN A 52 9.96 17.16 -3.87
CA GLN A 52 10.00 17.19 -5.33
C GLN A 52 9.91 15.77 -5.92
N VAL A 53 10.66 14.80 -5.37
CA VAL A 53 10.59 13.41 -5.82
C VAL A 53 9.20 12.81 -5.58
N MET A 54 8.56 13.13 -4.45
CA MET A 54 7.19 12.67 -4.17
C MET A 54 6.19 13.25 -5.17
N ASP A 55 6.31 14.52 -5.51
CA ASP A 55 5.43 15.18 -6.48
C ASP A 55 5.61 14.61 -7.89
N GLU A 56 6.86 14.30 -8.29
CA GLU A 56 7.15 13.62 -9.55
C GLU A 56 6.58 12.20 -9.58
N LEU A 57 6.73 11.43 -8.49
CA LEU A 57 6.14 10.09 -8.37
C LEU A 57 4.62 10.14 -8.49
N LEU A 58 3.97 11.04 -7.77
CA LEU A 58 2.51 11.23 -7.86
C LEU A 58 2.07 11.61 -9.28
N GLY A 59 2.83 12.48 -9.95
CA GLY A 59 2.59 12.82 -11.35
C GLY A 59 2.61 11.58 -12.26
N VAL A 60 3.65 10.76 -12.16
CA VAL A 60 3.78 9.52 -12.95
C VAL A 60 2.61 8.57 -12.70
N TYR A 61 2.21 8.35 -11.45
CA TYR A 61 1.14 7.42 -11.11
C TYR A 61 -0.25 7.95 -11.50
N ARG A 62 -0.50 9.25 -11.37
CA ARG A 62 -1.76 9.89 -11.81
C ARG A 62 -1.93 9.85 -13.32
N ASP A 63 -0.88 10.20 -14.05
CA ASP A 63 -0.92 10.25 -15.53
C ASP A 63 -1.09 8.84 -16.12
N ALA A 64 -0.50 7.83 -15.49
CA ALA A 64 -0.62 6.44 -15.92
C ALA A 64 -1.93 5.76 -15.46
N GLY A 65 -2.59 6.29 -14.44
CA GLY A 65 -3.83 5.75 -13.88
C GLY A 65 -3.70 4.29 -13.46
N LEU A 66 -4.65 3.44 -13.87
CA LEU A 66 -4.67 2.02 -13.53
C LEU A 66 -3.62 1.17 -14.28
N ALA A 67 -2.99 1.71 -15.31
CA ALA A 67 -1.90 1.08 -16.06
C ALA A 67 -0.52 1.57 -15.62
N ALA A 68 -0.39 1.95 -14.36
CA ALA A 68 0.82 2.53 -13.80
C ALA A 68 2.04 1.60 -13.90
N PRO A 69 3.25 2.15 -14.10
CA PRO A 69 4.46 1.36 -14.13
C PRO A 69 4.75 0.74 -12.74
N SER A 70 5.34 -0.46 -12.75
CA SER A 70 5.94 -1.01 -11.52
C SER A 70 7.17 -0.19 -11.13
N VAL A 71 7.63 -0.33 -9.89
CA VAL A 71 8.81 0.41 -9.40
C VAL A 71 10.03 0.18 -10.31
N SER A 72 10.20 -1.02 -10.84
CA SER A 72 11.29 -1.36 -11.76
C SER A 72 11.18 -0.69 -13.14
N GLU A 73 9.99 -0.24 -13.52
CA GLU A 73 9.71 0.42 -14.81
C GLU A 73 9.68 1.96 -14.70
N LEU A 74 9.83 2.51 -13.50
CA LEU A 74 9.92 3.96 -13.30
C LEU A 74 11.10 4.56 -14.07
N PRO A 75 11.02 5.86 -14.45
CA PRO A 75 12.15 6.58 -15.00
C PRO A 75 13.41 6.42 -14.15
N GLU A 76 14.58 6.31 -14.78
CA GLU A 76 15.85 6.05 -14.11
C GLU A 76 16.17 7.11 -13.03
N ALA A 77 15.80 8.36 -13.28
CA ALA A 77 15.99 9.45 -12.34
C ALA A 77 15.24 9.22 -11.01
N LEU A 78 14.04 8.64 -11.05
CA LEU A 78 13.26 8.29 -9.87
C LEU A 78 13.73 6.96 -9.27
N ARG A 79 13.94 5.95 -10.12
CA ARG A 79 14.34 4.60 -9.70
C ARG A 79 15.70 4.58 -8.99
N GLY A 80 16.64 5.44 -9.40
CA GLY A 80 17.96 5.56 -8.79
C GLY A 80 18.02 6.40 -7.52
N HIS A 81 16.88 6.89 -7.02
CA HIS A 81 16.86 7.70 -5.80
C HIS A 81 16.97 6.81 -4.56
N ASP A 82 17.93 7.10 -3.67
CA ASP A 82 18.19 6.28 -2.47
C ASP A 82 16.98 6.16 -1.55
N ASP A 83 16.16 7.21 -1.48
CA ASP A 83 14.96 7.26 -0.63
C ASP A 83 13.67 6.80 -1.34
N LEU A 84 13.73 6.20 -2.53
CA LEU A 84 12.54 5.85 -3.32
C LEU A 84 11.54 5.03 -2.51
N TRP A 85 11.98 3.94 -1.90
CA TRP A 85 11.10 3.06 -1.12
C TRP A 85 10.51 3.75 0.11
N PRO A 86 11.28 4.45 0.95
CA PRO A 86 10.74 5.25 2.04
C PRO A 86 9.69 6.27 1.58
N LEU A 87 9.90 6.94 0.44
CA LEU A 87 8.97 7.93 -0.10
C LEU A 87 7.69 7.31 -0.63
N LEU A 88 7.76 6.18 -1.35
CA LEU A 88 6.59 5.40 -1.78
C LEU A 88 5.75 4.95 -0.57
N LYS A 89 6.40 4.43 0.47
CA LYS A 89 5.73 4.04 1.71
C LYS A 89 5.13 5.23 2.46
N LEU A 90 5.73 6.40 2.36
CA LEU A 90 5.17 7.62 2.94
C LEU A 90 3.92 8.08 2.18
N LEU A 91 3.95 8.02 0.84
CA LEU A 91 2.79 8.34 -0.02
C LEU A 91 1.63 7.36 0.21
N GLU A 92 1.92 6.07 0.37
CA GLU A 92 0.92 5.05 0.74
C GLU A 92 0.31 5.36 2.11
N ARG A 93 1.12 5.66 3.13
CA ARG A 93 0.62 6.03 4.48
C ARG A 93 -0.20 7.30 4.48
N ARG A 94 0.11 8.27 3.61
CA ARG A 94 -0.68 9.49 3.40
C ARG A 94 -1.98 9.25 2.61
N GLY A 95 -2.21 8.01 2.16
CA GLY A 95 -3.37 7.66 1.36
C GLY A 95 -3.36 8.26 -0.05
N GLN A 96 -2.19 8.66 -0.55
CA GLN A 96 -2.04 9.22 -1.90
C GLN A 96 -1.75 8.14 -2.95
N LEU A 97 -1.17 7.02 -2.52
CA LEU A 97 -0.95 5.83 -3.34
C LEU A 97 -1.54 4.60 -2.66
N VAL A 98 -1.95 3.63 -3.46
CA VAL A 98 -2.34 2.29 -3.03
C VAL A 98 -1.26 1.31 -3.49
N ALA A 99 -0.67 0.60 -2.54
CA ALA A 99 0.30 -0.44 -2.85
C ALA A 99 -0.42 -1.74 -3.22
N LEU A 100 -0.02 -2.33 -4.31
CA LEU A 100 -0.49 -3.63 -4.80
C LEU A 100 0.65 -4.65 -4.80
N GLU A 101 0.32 -5.90 -5.15
CA GLU A 101 1.31 -6.94 -5.35
C GLU A 101 2.29 -6.59 -6.48
N ASN A 102 3.48 -7.22 -6.48
CA ASN A 102 4.51 -7.07 -7.52
C ASN A 102 5.06 -5.64 -7.66
N GLU A 103 5.26 -4.94 -6.54
CA GLU A 103 5.82 -3.58 -6.51
C GLU A 103 5.04 -2.58 -7.37
N LEU A 104 3.73 -2.78 -7.47
CA LEU A 104 2.83 -1.92 -8.20
C LEU A 104 2.20 -0.92 -7.23
N PHE A 105 2.18 0.34 -7.64
CA PHE A 105 1.46 1.40 -6.91
C PHE A 105 0.48 2.06 -7.86
N LEU A 106 -0.67 2.46 -7.35
CA LEU A 106 -1.67 3.21 -8.11
C LEU A 106 -2.02 4.49 -7.37
N ASP A 107 -2.44 5.50 -8.13
CA ASP A 107 -3.03 6.70 -7.55
C ASP A 107 -4.30 6.33 -6.78
N ALA A 108 -4.41 6.82 -5.54
CA ALA A 108 -5.48 6.42 -4.63
C ALA A 108 -6.86 6.90 -5.10
N ASP A 109 -6.95 8.10 -5.68
CA ASP A 109 -8.19 8.65 -6.17
C ASP A 109 -8.71 7.86 -7.38
N GLY A 110 -7.84 7.54 -8.33
CA GLY A 110 -8.17 6.72 -9.49
C GLY A 110 -8.56 5.28 -9.12
N PHE A 111 -7.87 4.72 -8.14
CA PHE A 111 -8.21 3.40 -7.61
C PHE A 111 -9.57 3.40 -6.90
N SER A 112 -9.84 4.38 -6.02
CA SER A 112 -11.12 4.51 -5.30
C SER A 112 -12.30 4.68 -6.27
N ALA A 113 -12.18 5.56 -7.26
CA ALA A 113 -13.20 5.74 -8.28
C ALA A 113 -13.50 4.43 -9.05
N THR A 114 -12.46 3.64 -9.30
CA THR A 114 -12.62 2.33 -9.96
C THR A 114 -13.31 1.33 -9.06
N ALA A 115 -12.95 1.29 -7.77
CA ALA A 115 -13.59 0.42 -6.78
C ALA A 115 -15.08 0.76 -6.63
N GLU A 116 -15.45 2.04 -6.58
CA GLU A 116 -16.84 2.50 -6.53
C GLU A 116 -17.63 2.10 -7.78
N ARG A 117 -17.02 2.21 -8.96
CA ARG A 117 -17.65 1.75 -10.20
C ARG A 117 -17.92 0.26 -10.18
N VAL A 118 -16.95 -0.55 -9.78
CA VAL A 118 -17.12 -2.01 -9.64
C VAL A 118 -18.21 -2.33 -8.62
N ALA A 119 -18.19 -1.66 -7.46
CA ALA A 119 -19.21 -1.82 -6.42
C ALA A 119 -20.63 -1.48 -6.89
N THR A 120 -20.76 -0.55 -7.82
CA THR A 120 -22.06 -0.08 -8.33
C THR A 120 -22.53 -0.91 -9.52
N GLU A 121 -21.66 -1.07 -10.53
CA GLU A 121 -22.05 -1.68 -11.81
C GLU A 121 -22.13 -3.21 -11.73
N LEU A 122 -21.33 -3.84 -10.84
CA LEU A 122 -21.30 -5.29 -10.64
C LEU A 122 -21.89 -5.72 -9.27
N ALA A 123 -22.65 -4.86 -8.61
CA ALA A 123 -23.22 -5.12 -7.28
C ALA A 123 -24.01 -6.45 -7.24
N GLY A 124 -23.55 -7.39 -6.40
CA GLY A 124 -24.20 -8.70 -6.22
C GLY A 124 -24.00 -9.67 -7.39
N ALA A 125 -23.19 -9.34 -8.37
CA ALA A 125 -22.79 -10.29 -9.41
C ALA A 125 -21.85 -11.37 -8.83
N THR A 126 -22.00 -12.60 -9.30
CA THR A 126 -21.30 -13.79 -8.80
C THR A 126 -20.57 -14.53 -9.92
N GLY A 127 -19.50 -15.24 -9.57
CA GLY A 127 -18.78 -16.09 -10.51
C GLY A 127 -18.00 -15.32 -11.59
N LEU A 128 -17.67 -14.04 -11.36
CA LEU A 128 -17.03 -13.19 -12.35
C LEU A 128 -15.57 -13.58 -12.56
N GLY A 129 -15.21 -13.78 -13.81
CA GLY A 129 -13.82 -13.96 -14.23
C GLY A 129 -13.09 -12.63 -14.50
N PRO A 130 -11.76 -12.65 -14.68
CA PRO A 130 -11.00 -11.45 -15.03
C PRO A 130 -11.48 -10.74 -16.31
N SER A 131 -12.13 -11.47 -17.22
CA SER A 131 -12.67 -10.91 -18.46
C SER A 131 -13.82 -9.96 -18.22
N ASP A 132 -14.68 -10.29 -17.24
CA ASP A 132 -15.85 -9.49 -16.92
C ASP A 132 -15.46 -8.15 -16.29
N PHE A 133 -14.42 -8.16 -15.46
CA PHE A 133 -13.86 -6.92 -14.91
C PHE A 133 -13.16 -6.05 -15.95
N ARG A 134 -12.69 -6.61 -17.08
CA ARG A 134 -12.02 -5.84 -18.14
C ARG A 134 -12.91 -4.83 -18.84
N GLU A 135 -14.20 -5.04 -18.84
CA GLU A 135 -15.16 -4.08 -19.40
C GLU A 135 -15.15 -2.76 -18.61
N LEU A 136 -14.97 -2.86 -17.29
CA LEU A 136 -14.87 -1.69 -16.41
C LEU A 136 -13.45 -1.21 -16.16
N ILE A 137 -12.49 -2.13 -16.21
CA ILE A 137 -11.07 -1.90 -15.93
C ILE A 137 -10.25 -2.30 -17.15
N PRO A 138 -10.18 -1.44 -18.18
CA PRO A 138 -9.55 -1.78 -19.47
C PRO A 138 -8.01 -1.73 -19.40
N VAL A 139 -7.42 -2.57 -18.55
CA VAL A 139 -5.98 -2.72 -18.37
C VAL A 139 -5.49 -4.11 -18.77
N THR A 140 -4.18 -4.26 -18.91
CA THR A 140 -3.58 -5.56 -19.17
C THR A 140 -3.68 -6.48 -17.96
N ARG A 141 -3.56 -7.79 -18.16
CA ARG A 141 -3.61 -8.79 -17.10
C ARG A 141 -2.57 -8.53 -15.98
N LYS A 142 -1.42 -7.94 -16.33
CA LYS A 142 -0.36 -7.55 -15.40
C LYS A 142 -0.88 -6.62 -14.30
N HIS A 143 -1.76 -5.67 -14.66
CA HIS A 143 -2.34 -4.70 -13.74
C HIS A 143 -3.67 -5.20 -13.14
N LEU A 144 -4.49 -5.87 -13.96
CA LEU A 144 -5.80 -6.33 -13.53
C LEU A 144 -5.74 -7.31 -12.36
N ILE A 145 -4.83 -8.28 -12.40
CA ILE A 145 -4.77 -9.31 -11.36
C ILE A 145 -4.41 -8.72 -9.99
N PRO A 146 -3.37 -7.87 -9.84
CA PRO A 146 -3.10 -7.18 -8.57
C PRO A 146 -4.26 -6.30 -8.08
N ILE A 147 -4.97 -5.61 -8.97
CA ILE A 147 -6.14 -4.82 -8.63
C ILE A 147 -7.25 -5.71 -8.04
N LEU A 148 -7.56 -6.82 -8.71
CA LEU A 148 -8.55 -7.77 -8.23
C LEU A 148 -8.15 -8.45 -6.91
N SER A 149 -6.86 -8.78 -6.73
CA SER A 149 -6.34 -9.29 -5.46
C SER A 149 -6.53 -8.28 -4.33
N HIS A 150 -6.31 -7.00 -4.61
CA HIS A 150 -6.53 -5.95 -3.62
C HIS A 150 -8.02 -5.74 -3.31
N PHE A 151 -8.91 -5.87 -4.29
CA PHE A 151 -10.37 -5.87 -4.06
C PHE A 151 -10.80 -7.02 -3.14
N ASP A 152 -10.18 -8.21 -3.28
CA ASP A 152 -10.40 -9.32 -2.37
C ASP A 152 -9.93 -8.97 -0.94
N GLN A 153 -8.78 -8.29 -0.79
CA GLN A 153 -8.21 -7.89 0.50
C GLN A 153 -9.07 -6.85 1.24
N ILE A 154 -9.62 -5.87 0.53
CA ILE A 154 -10.49 -4.84 1.11
C ILE A 154 -11.96 -5.30 1.25
N GLY A 155 -12.27 -6.54 0.86
CA GLY A 155 -13.60 -7.12 0.99
C GLY A 155 -14.62 -6.61 -0.02
N LEU A 156 -14.19 -5.93 -1.09
CA LEU A 156 -15.05 -5.53 -2.20
C LEU A 156 -15.47 -6.74 -3.04
N THR A 157 -14.56 -7.69 -3.20
CA THR A 157 -14.83 -8.97 -3.86
C THR A 157 -14.47 -10.14 -2.97
N ILE A 158 -15.15 -11.28 -3.20
CA ILE A 158 -14.86 -12.55 -2.54
C ILE A 158 -14.51 -13.58 -3.62
N ARG A 159 -13.35 -14.20 -3.48
CA ARG A 159 -12.91 -15.22 -4.42
C ARG A 159 -13.57 -16.56 -4.12
N GLY A 160 -14.39 -17.03 -5.04
CA GLY A 160 -15.04 -18.35 -5.02
C GLY A 160 -14.42 -19.36 -5.98
N PRO A 161 -14.96 -20.60 -6.06
CA PRO A 161 -14.48 -21.64 -6.95
C PRO A 161 -14.68 -21.31 -8.44
N ASP A 162 -15.76 -20.62 -8.76
CA ASP A 162 -16.17 -20.31 -10.15
C ASP A 162 -15.72 -18.91 -10.61
N GLY A 163 -15.18 -18.09 -9.70
CA GLY A 163 -14.78 -16.73 -9.99
C GLY A 163 -14.80 -15.83 -8.76
N ARG A 164 -15.08 -14.54 -8.94
CA ARG A 164 -15.25 -13.57 -7.86
C ARG A 164 -16.70 -13.13 -7.75
N ASP A 165 -17.16 -12.97 -6.53
CA ASP A 165 -18.45 -12.40 -6.21
C ASP A 165 -18.23 -10.96 -5.73
N VAL A 166 -18.97 -10.01 -6.29
CA VAL A 166 -18.90 -8.61 -5.86
C VAL A 166 -19.88 -8.42 -4.69
N VAL A 167 -19.35 -7.95 -3.57
CA VAL A 167 -20.14 -7.72 -2.36
C VAL A 167 -21.09 -6.56 -2.59
N LYS A 168 -22.37 -6.78 -2.29
CA LYS A 168 -23.36 -5.72 -2.33
C LYS A 168 -23.14 -4.80 -1.14
N MET A 169 -22.59 -3.62 -1.38
CA MET A 169 -22.49 -2.60 -0.34
C MET A 169 -23.91 -2.06 -0.07
N GLU A 170 -24.43 -2.31 1.12
CA GLU A 170 -25.65 -1.62 1.56
C GLU A 170 -25.27 -0.17 1.91
N PRO A 171 -26.02 0.82 1.41
CA PRO A 171 -25.78 2.20 1.82
C PRO A 171 -26.13 2.33 3.31
N ASN A 172 -25.14 2.77 4.09
CA ASN A 172 -25.31 3.04 5.52
C ASN A 172 -26.00 4.39 5.71
#